data_37b28cbabf040012e139b2c247c7d858
#
_entry.id   37b28cbabf040012e139b2c247c7d858
#
_cell.length_a   1.000
_cell.length_b   1.000
_cell.length_c   1.000
_cell.angle_alpha   90.00
_cell.angle_beta   90.00
_cell.angle_gamma   90.00
#
_symmetry.space_group_name_H-M   'P 1'
#
loop_
_entity.id
_entity.type
_entity.pdbx_description
1 polymer ?
#
loop_
_entity_poly.entity_id
_entity_poly.type
_entity_poly.pdbx_seq_one_letter_code
_entity_poly.pdbx_strand_id
1 'polypeptide(L)'
;MFIHSTPPYITNRYITISELYMKTTLFAVTLAMMSFAANAQKANINNLPSQHNNSTNTTTATYFTAEPISEAVFKRMQGKSYKANCTIPRTELRYIRVLHYGFDGKVKSGELVCHQDIADDLIEIFQELYKAHYPIERIQLIDDYKADDEQSMLHNNTSCFNYRRVAGSKTLSYHSQGKAIDINPLYNPCVKRLRNGSTSVSPKTGRAYSNRSKTFKYKIDHNDLVYKLFKKHGFTWGGDWKSLKDYQHFEKK
;
A
#
# COMPACT_ATOMS: atom_id res chain seq x y z
N MET A 1 -58.35 36.05 -18.98
CA MET A 1 -56.91 36.15 -18.86
C MET A 1 -56.34 34.83 -19.35
N PHE A 2 -55.96 34.74 -20.63
CA PHE A 2 -55.55 33.51 -21.28
C PHE A 2 -54.06 33.39 -21.19
N ILE A 3 -53.57 32.27 -20.61
CA ILE A 3 -52.13 31.93 -20.58
C ILE A 3 -51.87 30.98 -21.72
N HIS A 4 -51.10 31.43 -22.71
CA HIS A 4 -50.56 30.60 -23.80
C HIS A 4 -49.37 29.81 -23.33
N SER A 5 -49.47 28.48 -23.40
CA SER A 5 -48.37 27.56 -23.26
C SER A 5 -47.79 27.24 -24.64
N THR A 6 -46.51 27.53 -24.85
CA THR A 6 -45.76 27.14 -26.02
C THR A 6 -45.22 25.69 -25.86
N PRO A 7 -45.25 24.84 -26.90
CA PRO A 7 -44.70 23.49 -26.84
C PRO A 7 -43.16 23.47 -27.00
N PRO A 8 -42.47 22.43 -26.50
CA PRO A 8 -41.03 22.35 -26.62
C PRO A 8 -40.57 21.99 -28.03
N TYR A 9 -39.54 22.69 -28.51
CA TYR A 9 -38.86 22.42 -29.78
C TYR A 9 -38.09 21.11 -29.70
N ILE A 10 -38.46 20.14 -30.57
CA ILE A 10 -37.70 18.92 -30.85
C ILE A 10 -36.63 19.28 -31.90
N THR A 11 -35.36 19.37 -31.50
CA THR A 11 -34.25 19.49 -32.45
C THR A 11 -33.89 18.11 -33.03
N ASN A 12 -34.37 17.83 -34.22
CA ASN A 12 -33.92 16.70 -35.04
C ASN A 12 -32.48 17.01 -35.53
N ARG A 13 -31.48 16.32 -34.96
CA ARG A 13 -30.12 16.29 -35.52
C ARG A 13 -30.11 15.38 -36.74
N TYR A 14 -30.09 15.92 -37.93
CA TYR A 14 -29.80 15.20 -39.16
C TYR A 14 -28.29 14.86 -39.18
N ILE A 15 -27.98 13.56 -39.13
CA ILE A 15 -26.59 13.06 -39.33
C ILE A 15 -26.26 13.26 -40.81
N THR A 16 -25.18 13.98 -41.12
CA THR A 16 -24.77 14.21 -42.50
C THR A 16 -24.20 12.94 -43.14
N ILE A 17 -24.37 12.78 -44.44
CA ILE A 17 -23.87 11.63 -45.21
C ILE A 17 -22.33 11.45 -45.02
N SER A 18 -21.61 12.54 -44.77
CA SER A 18 -20.17 12.53 -44.50
C SER A 18 -19.81 11.85 -43.18
N GLU A 19 -20.62 12.00 -42.11
CA GLU A 19 -20.39 11.34 -40.83
C GLU A 19 -20.67 9.85 -40.89
N LEU A 20 -21.62 9.43 -41.73
CA LEU A 20 -21.89 8.01 -41.97
C LEU A 20 -20.77 7.35 -42.76
N TYR A 21 -20.17 8.07 -43.73
CA TYR A 21 -19.06 7.55 -44.54
C TYR A 21 -17.77 7.40 -43.74
N MET A 22 -17.48 8.30 -42.79
CA MET A 22 -16.30 8.20 -41.91
C MET A 22 -16.43 7.03 -40.92
N LYS A 23 -17.63 6.73 -40.42
CA LYS A 23 -17.83 5.60 -39.51
C LYS A 23 -17.71 4.25 -40.21
N THR A 24 -18.17 4.15 -41.46
CA THR A 24 -18.08 2.90 -42.24
C THR A 24 -16.66 2.62 -42.72
N THR A 25 -15.87 3.62 -43.09
CA THR A 25 -14.47 3.44 -43.49
C THR A 25 -13.58 3.07 -42.29
N LEU A 26 -13.82 3.65 -41.11
CA LEU A 26 -13.06 3.30 -39.88
C LEU A 26 -13.33 1.85 -39.43
N PHE A 27 -14.57 1.38 -39.61
CA PHE A 27 -14.96 -0.01 -39.27
C PHE A 27 -14.34 -1.03 -40.27
N ALA A 28 -14.21 -0.68 -41.55
CA ALA A 28 -13.59 -1.53 -42.56
C ALA A 28 -12.07 -1.67 -42.37
N VAL A 29 -11.39 -0.58 -41.96
CA VAL A 29 -9.94 -0.61 -41.70
C VAL A 29 -9.61 -1.42 -40.44
N THR A 30 -10.42 -1.33 -39.37
CA THR A 30 -10.22 -2.14 -38.18
C THR A 30 -10.49 -3.64 -38.41
N LEU A 31 -11.47 -4.00 -39.26
CA LEU A 31 -11.72 -5.40 -39.59
C LEU A 31 -10.63 -5.99 -40.50
N ALA A 32 -10.04 -5.19 -41.40
CA ALA A 32 -8.92 -5.62 -42.24
C ALA A 32 -7.62 -5.82 -41.43
N MET A 33 -7.35 -5.01 -40.42
CA MET A 33 -6.19 -5.20 -39.55
C MET A 33 -6.32 -6.43 -38.62
N MET A 34 -7.53 -6.77 -38.19
CA MET A 34 -7.76 -8.01 -37.42
C MET A 34 -7.60 -9.29 -38.27
N SER A 35 -7.91 -9.25 -39.55
CA SER A 35 -7.72 -10.40 -40.46
C SER A 35 -6.24 -10.61 -40.81
N PHE A 36 -5.43 -9.57 -40.87
CA PHE A 36 -3.98 -9.70 -41.12
C PHE A 36 -3.23 -10.26 -39.89
N ALA A 37 -3.65 -9.91 -38.67
CA ALA A 37 -3.10 -10.47 -37.44
C ALA A 37 -3.41 -11.97 -37.26
N ALA A 38 -4.59 -12.42 -37.69
CA ALA A 38 -5.00 -13.82 -37.58
C ALA A 38 -4.26 -14.76 -38.57
N ASN A 39 -3.81 -14.26 -39.73
CA ASN A 39 -3.08 -15.06 -40.72
C ASN A 39 -1.56 -15.11 -40.46
N ALA A 40 -1.00 -14.15 -39.74
CA ALA A 40 0.42 -14.18 -39.33
C ALA A 40 0.70 -15.21 -38.21
N GLN A 41 -0.31 -15.67 -37.52
CA GLN A 41 -0.20 -16.57 -36.35
C GLN A 41 -0.29 -18.08 -36.71
N LYS A 42 -0.53 -18.45 -37.98
CA LYS A 42 -0.60 -19.84 -38.43
C LYS A 42 0.66 -20.41 -39.08
N ALA A 43 1.69 -19.62 -39.25
CA ALA A 43 2.97 -20.08 -39.77
C ALA A 43 4.03 -19.99 -38.66
N ASN A 44 4.32 -21.09 -38.00
CA ASN A 44 5.51 -21.40 -37.20
C ASN A 44 5.28 -21.83 -35.74
N ILE A 45 4.59 -22.97 -35.56
CA ILE A 45 4.48 -23.55 -34.20
C ILE A 45 5.30 -24.84 -34.03
N ASN A 46 6.22 -25.17 -34.95
CA ASN A 46 6.93 -26.45 -34.84
C ASN A 46 8.45 -26.38 -34.67
N ASN A 47 9.05 -25.29 -34.19
CA ASN A 47 10.46 -25.32 -33.77
C ASN A 47 10.79 -24.12 -32.87
N LEU A 48 10.31 -24.12 -31.59
CA LEU A 48 10.97 -23.35 -30.53
C LEU A 48 11.40 -24.33 -29.42
N PRO A 49 12.66 -24.33 -29.00
CA PRO A 49 13.07 -25.03 -27.81
C PRO A 49 12.30 -24.39 -26.62
N SER A 50 11.76 -25.24 -25.75
CA SER A 50 11.12 -24.84 -24.49
C SER A 50 12.11 -24.04 -23.63
N GLN A 51 12.13 -22.74 -23.80
CA GLN A 51 12.74 -21.83 -22.83
C GLN A 51 11.76 -21.70 -21.66
N HIS A 52 12.02 -22.43 -20.61
CA HIS A 52 11.36 -22.29 -19.32
C HIS A 52 11.40 -20.82 -18.87
N ASN A 53 10.23 -20.31 -18.47
CA ASN A 53 10.03 -19.00 -17.85
C ASN A 53 10.76 -18.87 -16.49
N ASN A 54 12.09 -18.78 -16.51
CA ASN A 54 12.90 -18.49 -15.32
C ASN A 54 13.23 -16.99 -15.14
N SER A 55 12.85 -16.16 -16.10
CA SER A 55 13.22 -14.73 -16.07
C SER A 55 12.43 -13.89 -15.08
N THR A 56 11.16 -14.22 -14.82
CA THR A 56 10.33 -13.48 -13.86
C THR A 56 10.63 -13.80 -12.40
N ASN A 57 11.01 -15.04 -12.09
CA ASN A 57 11.35 -15.45 -10.72
C ASN A 57 12.68 -14.87 -10.23
N THR A 58 13.67 -14.69 -11.10
CA THR A 58 14.98 -14.15 -10.70
C THR A 58 14.88 -12.65 -10.38
N THR A 59 14.09 -11.88 -11.13
CA THR A 59 13.90 -10.44 -10.90
C THR A 59 13.13 -10.19 -9.59
N THR A 60 12.10 -10.97 -9.29
CA THR A 60 11.29 -10.83 -8.08
C THR A 60 12.09 -11.18 -6.81
N ALA A 61 12.92 -12.22 -6.85
CA ALA A 61 13.79 -12.62 -5.73
C ALA A 61 14.78 -11.52 -5.31
N THR A 62 15.20 -10.65 -6.23
CA THR A 62 16.13 -9.54 -5.95
C THR A 62 15.48 -8.42 -5.14
N TYR A 63 14.15 -8.34 -5.08
CA TYR A 63 13.42 -7.26 -4.44
C TYR A 63 12.80 -7.59 -3.07
N PHE A 64 12.79 -8.87 -2.66
CA PHE A 64 12.32 -9.25 -1.32
C PHE A 64 13.52 -9.70 -0.52
N THR A 65 14.23 -8.74 0.06
CA THR A 65 15.49 -8.97 0.77
C THR A 65 15.48 -8.37 2.16
N ALA A 66 16.15 -9.02 3.10
CA ALA A 66 16.41 -8.55 4.45
C ALA A 66 17.94 -8.55 4.67
N GLU A 67 18.56 -7.40 4.70
CA GLU A 67 20.01 -7.24 4.75
C GLU A 67 20.45 -6.50 6.01
N PRO A 68 21.67 -6.71 6.51
CA PRO A 68 22.24 -5.87 7.55
C PRO A 68 22.20 -4.39 7.14
N ILE A 69 22.03 -3.49 8.12
CA ILE A 69 21.99 -2.05 7.85
C ILE A 69 23.35 -1.56 7.30
N SER A 70 23.38 -1.15 6.03
CA SER A 70 24.59 -0.57 5.40
C SER A 70 24.91 0.82 6.00
N GLU A 71 26.14 1.30 5.79
CA GLU A 71 26.52 2.66 6.22
C GLU A 71 25.65 3.74 5.57
N ALA A 72 25.28 3.56 4.30
CA ALA A 72 24.44 4.51 3.59
C ALA A 72 23.03 4.60 4.21
N VAL A 73 22.41 3.47 4.54
CA VAL A 73 21.10 3.43 5.21
C VAL A 73 21.23 3.99 6.63
N PHE A 74 22.26 3.58 7.37
CA PHE A 74 22.48 4.04 8.73
C PHE A 74 22.64 5.58 8.82
N LYS A 75 23.36 6.18 7.88
CA LYS A 75 23.50 7.63 7.78
C LYS A 75 22.17 8.36 7.60
N ARG A 76 21.20 7.76 6.89
CA ARG A 76 19.83 8.31 6.76
C ARG A 76 19.08 8.28 8.09
N MET A 77 19.33 7.27 8.93
CA MET A 77 18.64 7.01 10.20
C MET A 77 19.21 7.80 11.38
N GLN A 78 20.52 8.08 11.38
CA GLN A 78 21.23 8.73 12.49
C GLN A 78 20.62 10.08 12.86
N GLY A 79 20.34 10.26 14.16
CA GLY A 79 19.72 11.48 14.71
C GLY A 79 18.21 11.61 14.39
N LYS A 80 17.63 10.70 13.63
CA LYS A 80 16.21 10.66 13.29
C LYS A 80 15.54 9.44 13.94
N SER A 81 15.27 8.38 13.17
CA SER A 81 14.71 7.14 13.74
C SER A 81 15.70 6.43 14.66
N TYR A 82 17.00 6.48 14.37
CA TYR A 82 18.07 5.95 15.22
C TYR A 82 18.73 7.07 16.03
N LYS A 83 18.17 7.37 17.20
CA LYS A 83 18.62 8.44 18.09
C LYS A 83 19.90 8.06 18.86
N ALA A 84 20.66 9.04 19.35
CA ALA A 84 21.90 8.81 20.10
C ALA A 84 21.70 7.93 21.35
N ASN A 85 20.50 7.97 21.94
CA ASN A 85 20.13 7.15 23.11
C ASN A 85 19.39 5.85 22.71
N CYS A 86 19.46 5.43 21.45
CA CYS A 86 18.86 4.17 21.00
C CYS A 86 19.58 3.01 21.68
N THR A 87 18.78 2.12 22.29
CA THR A 87 19.30 0.95 23.02
C THR A 87 19.31 -0.31 22.16
N ILE A 88 18.75 -0.27 20.96
CA ILE A 88 18.74 -1.41 20.05
C ILE A 88 20.04 -1.40 19.23
N PRO A 89 20.85 -2.46 19.29
CA PRO A 89 22.06 -2.56 18.48
C PRO A 89 21.72 -2.51 16.98
N ARG A 90 22.51 -1.76 16.21
CA ARG A 90 22.36 -1.71 14.75
C ARG A 90 22.42 -3.11 14.12
N THR A 91 23.23 -4.00 14.70
CA THR A 91 23.42 -5.39 14.25
C THR A 91 22.17 -6.26 14.36
N GLU A 92 21.20 -5.87 15.21
CA GLU A 92 19.92 -6.55 15.37
C GLU A 92 18.86 -6.02 14.38
N LEU A 93 19.14 -4.95 13.67
CA LEU A 93 18.25 -4.38 12.66
C LEU A 93 18.56 -4.92 11.26
N ARG A 94 17.52 -5.02 10.45
CA ARG A 94 17.58 -5.40 9.02
C ARG A 94 16.94 -4.32 8.18
N TYR A 95 17.59 -4.03 7.05
CA TYR A 95 17.02 -3.23 5.98
C TYR A 95 16.28 -4.15 5.04
N ILE A 96 14.99 -3.91 4.88
CA ILE A 96 14.10 -4.71 4.05
C ILE A 96 13.77 -3.94 2.78
N ARG A 97 13.86 -4.62 1.64
CA ARG A 97 13.34 -4.15 0.36
C ARG A 97 12.24 -5.06 -0.11
N VAL A 98 11.13 -4.48 -0.58
CA VAL A 98 9.96 -5.19 -1.06
C VAL A 98 9.40 -4.54 -2.32
N LEU A 99 8.59 -5.29 -3.08
CA LEU A 99 7.71 -4.72 -4.09
C LEU A 99 6.28 -4.65 -3.52
N HIS A 100 5.53 -3.63 -3.91
CA HIS A 100 4.13 -3.49 -3.56
C HIS A 100 3.34 -2.83 -4.70
N TYR A 101 2.03 -3.03 -4.72
CA TYR A 101 1.14 -2.27 -5.59
C TYR A 101 0.71 -0.99 -4.89
N GLY A 102 0.92 0.16 -5.53
CA GLY A 102 0.39 1.44 -5.08
C GLY A 102 -1.13 1.52 -5.30
N PHE A 103 -1.76 2.57 -4.78
CA PHE A 103 -3.19 2.83 -5.00
C PHE A 103 -3.54 3.15 -6.45
N ASP A 104 -2.54 3.48 -7.25
CA ASP A 104 -2.60 3.66 -8.70
C ASP A 104 -2.50 2.33 -9.48
N GLY A 105 -2.44 1.19 -8.77
CA GLY A 105 -2.28 -0.15 -9.35
C GLY A 105 -0.89 -0.42 -9.94
N LYS A 106 0.07 0.49 -9.79
CA LYS A 106 1.44 0.31 -10.29
C LYS A 106 2.32 -0.37 -9.26
N VAL A 107 3.25 -1.18 -9.75
CA VAL A 107 4.30 -1.76 -8.91
C VAL A 107 5.29 -0.67 -8.50
N LYS A 108 5.63 -0.66 -7.22
CA LYS A 108 6.58 0.24 -6.58
C LYS A 108 7.56 -0.56 -5.74
N SER A 109 8.77 -0.03 -5.57
CA SER A 109 9.71 -0.54 -4.58
C SER A 109 9.46 0.14 -3.24
N GLY A 110 9.48 -0.64 -2.17
CA GLY A 110 9.36 -0.18 -0.79
C GLY A 110 10.60 -0.53 0.03
N GLU A 111 10.83 0.24 1.08
CA GLU A 111 11.93 0.03 2.02
C GLU A 111 11.48 0.21 3.47
N LEU A 112 11.94 -0.68 4.35
CA LEU A 112 11.66 -0.68 5.78
C LEU A 112 12.94 -0.99 6.56
N VAL A 113 12.97 -0.63 7.83
CA VAL A 113 13.90 -1.17 8.81
C VAL A 113 13.10 -1.86 9.89
N CYS A 114 13.47 -3.10 10.25
CA CYS A 114 12.83 -3.86 11.31
C CYS A 114 13.89 -4.61 12.16
N HIS A 115 13.45 -5.21 13.26
CA HIS A 115 14.28 -6.15 14.02
C HIS A 115 14.46 -7.46 13.24
N GLN A 116 15.62 -8.11 13.40
CA GLN A 116 15.92 -9.38 12.73
C GLN A 116 14.90 -10.48 13.05
N ASP A 117 14.33 -10.49 14.27
CA ASP A 117 13.36 -11.52 14.71
C ASP A 117 12.07 -11.55 13.89
N ILE A 118 11.74 -10.46 13.19
CA ILE A 118 10.51 -10.37 12.36
C ILE A 118 10.82 -10.15 10.88
N ALA A 119 12.10 -10.15 10.50
CA ALA A 119 12.50 -9.80 9.14
C ALA A 119 11.96 -10.80 8.11
N ASP A 120 12.13 -12.10 8.37
CA ASP A 120 11.67 -13.17 7.47
C ASP A 120 10.14 -13.21 7.40
N ASP A 121 9.44 -13.02 8.52
CA ASP A 121 7.98 -12.90 8.55
C ASP A 121 7.50 -11.76 7.64
N LEU A 122 8.14 -10.58 7.72
CA LEU A 122 7.76 -9.44 6.90
C LEU A 122 8.01 -9.71 5.41
N ILE A 123 9.13 -10.37 5.07
CA ILE A 123 9.42 -10.77 3.67
C ILE A 123 8.30 -11.67 3.14
N GLU A 124 7.93 -12.72 3.87
CA GLU A 124 6.88 -13.65 3.46
C GLU A 124 5.51 -12.94 3.35
N ILE A 125 5.15 -12.11 4.33
CA ILE A 125 3.90 -11.33 4.32
C ILE A 125 3.86 -10.42 3.08
N PHE A 126 4.91 -9.64 2.82
CA PHE A 126 4.93 -8.72 1.68
C PHE A 126 4.95 -9.44 0.33
N GLN A 127 5.57 -10.63 0.24
CA GLN A 127 5.47 -11.48 -0.95
C GLN A 127 4.04 -11.92 -1.23
N GLU A 128 3.30 -12.36 -0.20
CA GLU A 128 1.90 -12.77 -0.34
C GLU A 128 0.99 -11.57 -0.69
N LEU A 129 1.21 -10.41 -0.05
CA LEU A 129 0.49 -9.18 -0.38
C LEU A 129 0.75 -8.73 -1.83
N TYR A 130 2.02 -8.83 -2.28
CA TYR A 130 2.38 -8.53 -3.66
C TYR A 130 1.71 -9.48 -4.67
N LYS A 131 1.75 -10.80 -4.43
CA LYS A 131 1.07 -11.81 -5.26
C LYS A 131 -0.44 -11.56 -5.35
N ALA A 132 -1.05 -11.10 -4.26
CA ALA A 132 -2.47 -10.77 -4.19
C ALA A 132 -2.81 -9.38 -4.77
N HIS A 133 -1.83 -8.64 -5.28
CA HIS A 133 -1.97 -7.25 -5.73
C HIS A 133 -2.59 -6.34 -4.65
N TYR A 134 -2.30 -6.64 -3.36
CA TYR A 134 -2.85 -5.87 -2.24
C TYR A 134 -2.31 -4.44 -2.26
N PRO A 135 -3.19 -3.41 -2.21
CA PRO A 135 -2.75 -2.03 -2.38
C PRO A 135 -2.15 -1.46 -1.09
N ILE A 136 -0.90 -1.02 -1.17
CA ILE A 136 -0.21 -0.24 -0.14
C ILE A 136 0.29 1.04 -0.82
N GLU A 137 -0.07 2.21 -0.29
CA GLU A 137 0.21 3.46 -1.00
C GLU A 137 1.69 3.78 -1.05
N ARG A 138 2.37 3.68 0.12
CA ARG A 138 3.80 3.97 0.28
C ARG A 138 4.43 3.03 1.29
N ILE A 139 5.69 2.71 1.05
CA ILE A 139 6.57 2.00 1.98
C ILE A 139 7.94 2.70 1.90
N GLN A 140 8.20 3.65 2.79
CA GLN A 140 9.41 4.45 2.83
C GLN A 140 9.95 4.50 4.25
N LEU A 141 11.28 4.69 4.41
CA LEU A 141 11.84 4.91 5.74
C LEU A 141 11.20 6.14 6.38
N ILE A 142 10.86 6.02 7.65
CA ILE A 142 10.28 7.14 8.41
C ILE A 142 11.24 8.33 8.48
N ASP A 143 12.52 8.09 8.24
CA ASP A 143 13.60 9.08 8.17
C ASP A 143 13.41 10.10 7.05
N ASP A 144 12.71 9.74 5.97
CA ASP A 144 12.34 10.65 4.88
C ASP A 144 11.28 11.68 5.35
N TYR A 145 10.60 11.37 6.45
CA TYR A 145 9.68 12.26 7.18
C TYR A 145 10.33 12.82 8.46
N LYS A 146 11.68 12.82 8.56
CA LYS A 146 12.46 13.28 9.74
C LYS A 146 12.12 12.52 11.03
N ALA A 147 11.68 11.25 10.89
CA ALA A 147 11.18 10.40 11.97
C ALA A 147 9.96 11.00 12.73
N ASP A 148 9.19 11.86 12.07
CA ASP A 148 7.93 12.41 12.56
C ASP A 148 6.77 11.47 12.15
N ASP A 149 6.18 10.79 13.14
CA ASP A 149 5.10 9.83 12.93
C ASP A 149 3.87 10.49 12.28
N GLU A 150 3.47 11.70 12.73
CA GLU A 150 2.29 12.36 12.19
C GLU A 150 2.49 12.70 10.72
N GLN A 151 3.67 13.20 10.33
CA GLN A 151 4.00 13.48 8.94
C GLN A 151 4.02 12.20 8.10
N SER A 152 4.63 11.13 8.60
CA SER A 152 4.64 9.83 7.92
C SER A 152 3.21 9.30 7.69
N MET A 153 2.38 9.32 8.74
CA MET A 153 0.99 8.87 8.66
C MET A 153 0.11 9.76 7.77
N LEU A 154 0.32 11.09 7.77
CA LEU A 154 -0.37 12.02 6.87
C LEU A 154 -0.16 11.69 5.40
N HIS A 155 1.02 11.19 5.06
CA HIS A 155 1.37 10.73 3.70
C HIS A 155 0.99 9.26 3.46
N ASN A 156 0.23 8.65 4.36
CA ASN A 156 -0.18 7.24 4.31
C ASN A 156 1.01 6.29 4.15
N ASN A 157 2.12 6.59 4.82
CA ASN A 157 3.33 5.81 4.72
C ASN A 157 3.34 4.63 5.69
N THR A 158 3.44 3.42 5.15
CA THR A 158 3.70 2.19 5.91
C THR A 158 5.12 2.24 6.46
N SER A 159 5.30 2.08 7.78
CA SER A 159 6.59 2.21 8.45
C SER A 159 6.74 1.24 9.61
N CYS A 160 7.99 0.93 9.99
CA CYS A 160 8.29 -0.04 11.05
C CYS A 160 9.17 0.59 12.13
N PHE A 161 10.51 0.60 11.99
CA PHE A 161 11.42 1.09 13.03
C PHE A 161 11.37 2.61 13.20
N ASN A 162 11.13 3.07 14.45
CA ASN A 162 11.28 4.45 14.88
C ASN A 162 11.52 4.50 16.39
N TYR A 163 12.75 4.85 16.83
CA TYR A 163 13.10 4.87 18.25
C TYR A 163 12.44 6.03 18.97
N ARG A 164 11.33 5.78 19.62
CA ARG A 164 10.52 6.77 20.35
C ARG A 164 9.69 6.16 21.46
N ARG A 165 9.25 6.99 22.37
CA ARG A 165 8.24 6.59 23.38
C ARG A 165 6.85 6.57 22.78
N VAL A 166 5.96 5.80 23.40
CA VAL A 166 4.52 5.91 23.13
C VAL A 166 4.06 7.32 23.54
N ALA A 167 3.25 7.95 22.71
CA ALA A 167 2.75 9.31 22.93
C ALA A 167 2.09 9.47 24.31
N GLY A 168 2.59 10.41 25.11
CA GLY A 168 2.12 10.68 26.49
C GLY A 168 2.54 9.61 27.52
N SER A 169 3.55 8.76 27.23
CA SER A 169 4.03 7.70 28.11
C SER A 169 5.56 7.74 28.26
N LYS A 170 6.06 7.12 29.34
CA LYS A 170 7.49 6.83 29.53
C LYS A 170 7.92 5.52 28.84
N THR A 171 6.97 4.69 28.40
CA THR A 171 7.21 3.39 27.77
C THR A 171 7.69 3.56 26.33
N LEU A 172 8.71 2.79 25.93
CA LEU A 172 9.14 2.70 24.53
C LEU A 172 8.05 2.01 23.70
N SER A 173 7.83 2.52 22.50
CA SER A 173 6.95 1.88 21.51
C SER A 173 7.60 0.60 21.00
N TYR A 174 6.80 -0.38 20.56
CA TYR A 174 7.30 -1.55 19.82
C TYR A 174 8.00 -1.18 18.51
N HIS A 175 7.64 -0.05 17.90
CA HIS A 175 8.40 0.54 16.79
C HIS A 175 9.86 0.88 17.18
N SER A 176 10.10 1.24 18.44
CA SER A 176 11.47 1.48 18.95
C SER A 176 12.33 0.23 18.97
N GLN A 177 11.70 -0.94 19.02
CA GLN A 177 12.36 -2.25 18.97
C GLN A 177 12.44 -2.78 17.52
N GLY A 178 11.81 -2.10 16.56
CA GLY A 178 11.65 -2.62 15.20
C GLY A 178 10.71 -3.82 15.11
N LYS A 179 9.86 -4.05 16.11
CA LYS A 179 8.94 -5.19 16.22
C LYS A 179 7.47 -4.83 16.01
N ALA A 180 7.21 -3.64 15.49
CA ALA A 180 5.88 -3.20 15.07
C ALA A 180 5.92 -2.57 13.69
N ILE A 181 4.81 -2.65 12.98
CA ILE A 181 4.61 -2.06 11.66
C ILE A 181 3.21 -1.46 11.56
N ASP A 182 3.13 -0.29 10.93
CA ASP A 182 1.87 0.38 10.61
C ASP A 182 1.60 0.28 9.11
N ILE A 183 0.41 -0.20 8.71
CA ILE A 183 0.01 -0.41 7.31
C ILE A 183 -1.09 0.58 6.92
N ASN A 184 -0.89 1.36 5.85
CA ASN A 184 -1.85 2.32 5.32
C ASN A 184 -2.50 3.18 6.43
N PRO A 185 -1.70 3.95 7.22
CA PRO A 185 -2.14 4.57 8.48
C PRO A 185 -3.25 5.61 8.31
N LEU A 186 -3.30 6.33 7.20
CA LEU A 186 -4.33 7.33 6.95
C LEU A 186 -5.74 6.70 6.94
N TYR A 187 -5.88 5.52 6.32
CA TYR A 187 -7.13 4.78 6.21
C TYR A 187 -7.41 3.89 7.43
N ASN A 188 -6.41 3.65 8.25
CA ASN A 188 -6.48 2.79 9.43
C ASN A 188 -5.99 3.50 10.68
N PRO A 189 -6.59 4.65 11.04
CA PRO A 189 -6.07 5.50 12.10
C PRO A 189 -6.11 4.86 13.47
N CYS A 190 -5.23 5.33 14.36
CA CYS A 190 -5.35 5.11 15.79
C CYS A 190 -6.49 5.96 16.35
N VAL A 191 -7.41 5.34 17.08
CA VAL A 191 -8.61 5.98 17.67
C VAL A 191 -8.63 5.76 19.17
N LYS A 192 -8.52 6.83 19.96
CA LYS A 192 -8.50 6.79 21.42
C LYS A 192 -9.64 7.63 21.99
N ARG A 193 -10.46 7.02 22.85
CA ARG A 193 -11.44 7.77 23.66
C ARG A 193 -10.73 8.45 24.83
N LEU A 194 -10.91 9.74 24.95
CA LEU A 194 -10.32 10.55 26.01
C LEU A 194 -11.26 10.59 27.23
N ARG A 195 -10.71 10.96 28.41
CA ARG A 195 -11.47 11.04 29.67
C ARG A 195 -12.64 12.03 29.61
N ASN A 196 -12.53 13.10 28.84
CA ASN A 196 -13.60 14.10 28.64
C ASN A 196 -14.68 13.64 27.64
N GLY A 197 -14.66 12.36 27.21
CA GLY A 197 -15.63 11.79 26.27
C GLY A 197 -15.31 12.07 24.79
N SER A 198 -14.39 12.95 24.47
CA SER A 198 -13.98 13.21 23.08
C SER A 198 -13.11 12.07 22.52
N THR A 199 -12.91 12.08 21.20
CA THR A 199 -12.11 11.07 20.52
C THR A 199 -10.88 11.73 19.85
N SER A 200 -9.70 11.24 20.20
CA SER A 200 -8.45 11.54 19.51
C SER A 200 -8.27 10.57 18.34
N VAL A 201 -7.85 11.08 17.19
CA VAL A 201 -7.56 10.29 15.98
C VAL A 201 -6.18 10.68 15.48
N SER A 202 -5.35 9.67 15.18
CA SER A 202 -4.00 9.87 14.61
C SER A 202 -3.80 8.94 13.42
N PRO A 203 -3.42 9.47 12.22
CA PRO A 203 -3.26 10.88 11.93
C PRO A 203 -4.60 11.64 11.99
N LYS A 204 -4.55 12.95 12.28
CA LYS A 204 -5.78 13.78 12.42
C LYS A 204 -6.67 13.74 11.17
N THR A 205 -6.08 13.69 10.00
CA THR A 205 -6.76 13.57 8.70
C THR A 205 -7.46 12.23 8.51
N GLY A 206 -7.04 11.19 9.23
CA GLY A 206 -7.70 9.88 9.26
C GLY A 206 -9.06 9.85 9.94
N ARG A 207 -9.55 10.98 10.50
CA ARG A 207 -10.86 11.07 11.19
C ARG A 207 -12.03 10.58 10.34
N ALA A 208 -11.99 10.78 9.01
CA ALA A 208 -13.01 10.29 8.08
C ALA A 208 -13.16 8.76 8.11
N TYR A 209 -12.08 8.05 8.46
CA TYR A 209 -11.97 6.59 8.49
C TYR A 209 -12.07 6.00 9.91
N SER A 210 -12.32 6.81 10.92
CA SER A 210 -12.46 6.37 12.33
C SER A 210 -13.75 5.61 12.62
N ASN A 211 -14.82 5.85 11.83
CA ASN A 211 -16.07 5.08 11.94
C ASN A 211 -15.94 3.75 11.20
N ARG A 212 -15.60 2.69 11.92
CA ARG A 212 -15.30 1.36 11.36
C ARG A 212 -16.55 0.54 11.01
N SER A 213 -17.77 1.03 11.32
CA SER A 213 -19.01 0.41 10.82
C SER A 213 -19.25 0.70 9.34
N LYS A 214 -18.63 1.77 8.80
CA LYS A 214 -18.72 2.13 7.40
C LYS A 214 -17.80 1.24 6.53
N THR A 215 -18.24 0.99 5.31
CA THR A 215 -17.42 0.37 4.26
C THR A 215 -16.66 1.45 3.50
N PHE A 216 -15.34 1.26 3.35
CA PHE A 216 -14.47 2.12 2.54
C PHE A 216 -13.25 1.32 2.06
N LYS A 217 -12.59 1.80 1.02
CA LYS A 217 -11.38 1.17 0.47
C LYS A 217 -10.23 1.19 1.48
N TYR A 218 -9.36 0.20 1.42
CA TYR A 218 -8.13 0.07 2.21
C TYR A 218 -8.35 -0.08 3.73
N LYS A 219 -9.56 -0.44 4.13
CA LYS A 219 -9.92 -0.70 5.52
C LYS A 219 -9.35 -2.05 5.95
N ILE A 220 -8.53 -2.06 6.99
CA ILE A 220 -8.07 -3.30 7.64
C ILE A 220 -9.10 -3.68 8.71
N ASP A 221 -9.66 -4.88 8.60
CA ASP A 221 -10.51 -5.52 9.60
C ASP A 221 -10.22 -7.03 9.64
N HIS A 222 -10.97 -7.81 10.45
CA HIS A 222 -10.71 -9.24 10.62
C HIS A 222 -10.86 -10.07 9.32
N ASN A 223 -11.52 -9.56 8.29
CA ASN A 223 -11.67 -10.21 6.99
C ASN A 223 -10.58 -9.82 6.01
N ASP A 224 -9.82 -8.76 6.30
CA ASP A 224 -8.78 -8.24 5.44
C ASP A 224 -7.58 -9.20 5.31
N LEU A 225 -6.94 -9.21 4.14
CA LEU A 225 -5.79 -10.08 3.87
C LEU A 225 -4.59 -9.73 4.76
N VAL A 226 -4.32 -8.44 4.99
CA VAL A 226 -3.23 -8.00 5.87
C VAL A 226 -3.43 -8.56 7.27
N TYR A 227 -4.63 -8.39 7.86
CA TYR A 227 -4.93 -8.96 9.18
C TYR A 227 -4.65 -10.46 9.22
N LYS A 228 -5.15 -11.22 8.25
CA LYS A 228 -4.99 -12.69 8.21
C LYS A 228 -3.54 -13.12 8.11
N LEU A 229 -2.75 -12.45 7.26
CA LEU A 229 -1.33 -12.76 7.09
C LEU A 229 -0.53 -12.43 8.36
N PHE A 230 -0.68 -11.23 8.92
CA PHE A 230 0.02 -10.86 10.14
C PHE A 230 -0.36 -11.76 11.31
N LYS A 231 -1.64 -12.14 11.46
CA LYS A 231 -2.08 -13.11 12.48
C LYS A 231 -1.46 -14.49 12.29
N LYS A 232 -1.37 -14.98 11.05
CA LYS A 232 -0.73 -16.25 10.70
C LYS A 232 0.74 -16.26 11.12
N HIS A 233 1.44 -15.13 11.01
CA HIS A 233 2.83 -14.95 11.43
C HIS A 233 3.01 -14.57 12.91
N GLY A 234 1.95 -14.68 13.73
CA GLY A 234 2.02 -14.50 15.17
C GLY A 234 1.99 -13.05 15.67
N PHE A 235 1.70 -12.08 14.80
CA PHE A 235 1.51 -10.70 15.23
C PHE A 235 0.18 -10.50 15.95
N THR A 236 0.14 -9.56 16.87
CA THR A 236 -1.08 -9.02 17.44
C THR A 236 -1.48 -7.75 16.70
N TRP A 237 -2.77 -7.46 16.63
CA TRP A 237 -3.31 -6.28 15.94
C TRP A 237 -3.84 -5.25 16.94
N GLY A 238 -3.48 -3.98 16.77
CA GLY A 238 -3.94 -2.89 17.63
C GLY A 238 -5.44 -2.60 17.52
N GLY A 239 -6.09 -3.04 16.43
CA GLY A 239 -7.55 -3.00 16.30
C GLY A 239 -8.29 -3.89 17.30
N ASP A 240 -7.61 -4.89 17.89
CA ASP A 240 -8.17 -5.78 18.92
C ASP A 240 -8.03 -5.21 20.35
N TRP A 241 -7.21 -4.17 20.58
CA TRP A 241 -6.96 -3.62 21.89
C TRP A 241 -8.23 -3.04 22.53
N LYS A 242 -8.32 -3.04 23.87
CA LYS A 242 -9.51 -2.58 24.58
C LYS A 242 -9.51 -1.08 24.87
N SER A 243 -8.36 -0.52 25.29
CA SER A 243 -8.24 0.87 25.79
C SER A 243 -8.15 1.93 24.70
N LEU A 244 -7.67 1.54 23.54
CA LEU A 244 -7.63 2.31 22.30
C LEU A 244 -7.72 1.33 21.12
N LYS A 245 -8.01 1.83 19.93
CA LYS A 245 -8.03 1.02 18.71
C LYS A 245 -7.00 1.58 17.76
N ASP A 246 -5.97 0.80 17.44
CA ASP A 246 -4.92 1.19 16.50
C ASP A 246 -5.01 0.29 15.26
N TYR A 247 -5.79 0.74 14.28
CA TYR A 247 -6.16 -0.10 13.15
C TYR A 247 -5.04 -0.31 12.14
N GLN A 248 -4.00 0.53 12.14
CA GLN A 248 -2.82 0.41 11.30
C GLN A 248 -1.81 -0.59 11.88
N HIS A 249 -1.80 -0.76 13.21
CA HIS A 249 -0.68 -1.29 13.99
C HIS A 249 -0.70 -2.81 14.15
N PHE A 250 0.40 -3.44 13.78
CA PHE A 250 0.69 -4.85 14.05
C PHE A 250 2.03 -4.96 14.82
N GLU A 251 2.07 -5.75 15.90
CA GLU A 251 3.27 -5.96 16.70
C GLU A 251 3.49 -7.43 17.03
N LYS A 252 4.78 -7.83 17.16
CA LYS A 252 5.20 -9.17 17.58
C LYS A 252 6.15 -9.04 18.77
N LYS A 253 5.93 -9.85 19.81
CA LYS A 253 6.75 -9.87 21.04
C LYS A 253 8.02 -10.67 20.86
#